data_70a84d17db7effc6c585aaf24bf07339
#
_entry.id   70a84d17db7effc6c585aaf24bf07339
#
_cell.length_a   1.000
_cell.length_b   1.000
_cell.length_c   1.000
_cell.angle_alpha   90.00
_cell.angle_beta   90.00
_cell.angle_gamma   90.00
#
_symmetry.space_group_name_H-M   'P 1'
#
loop_
_entity.id
_entity.type
_entity.pdbx_description
1 polymer ?
#
loop_
_entity_poly.entity_id
_entity_poly.type
_entity_poly.pdbx_seq_one_letter_code
_entity_poly.pdbx_strand_id
1 'polypeptide(L)'
;MSYCENESYTKLKNKIIMKNAKYSINANLVYKNGYSGKNVNIAVLDTGVFKHKQLDGCIKHFMDFVGGKETCYDDNGHGTHVCGILSAADIGMAPGAGLYVFKVLDYLGMGQTSDSIRALKYIKENCVRLNI
;
A
#
# COMPACT_ATOMS: atom_id res chain seq x y z
N MET A 1 10.30 -7.27 -31.29
CA MET A 1 9.08 -6.44 -31.33
C MET A 1 7.92 -7.05 -30.51
N SER A 2 8.10 -7.48 -29.28
CA SER A 2 7.01 -8.16 -28.55
C SER A 2 6.92 -7.85 -27.05
N TYR A 3 7.78 -7.01 -26.47
CA TYR A 3 7.76 -6.72 -25.02
C TYR A 3 6.96 -5.47 -24.64
N CYS A 4 6.76 -4.50 -25.53
CA CYS A 4 6.05 -3.27 -25.21
C CYS A 4 4.51 -3.41 -25.26
N GLU A 5 3.97 -4.34 -26.01
CA GLU A 5 2.51 -4.56 -26.07
C GLU A 5 1.96 -5.25 -24.83
N ASN A 6 2.78 -6.08 -24.17
CA ASN A 6 2.36 -6.79 -22.95
C ASN A 6 2.20 -5.88 -21.73
N GLU A 7 3.02 -4.84 -21.56
CA GLU A 7 2.91 -3.93 -20.41
C GLU A 7 1.65 -3.06 -20.45
N SER A 8 1.31 -2.52 -21.62
CA SER A 8 0.11 -1.69 -21.78
C SER A 8 -1.17 -2.51 -21.61
N TYR A 9 -1.19 -3.74 -22.15
CA TYR A 9 -2.33 -4.66 -22.01
C TYR A 9 -2.53 -5.13 -20.56
N THR A 10 -1.47 -5.52 -19.87
CA THR A 10 -1.51 -5.92 -18.46
C THR A 10 -1.96 -4.76 -17.57
N LYS A 11 -1.49 -3.54 -17.84
CA LYS A 11 -1.88 -2.33 -17.12
C LYS A 11 -3.35 -1.99 -17.32
N LEU A 12 -3.86 -2.13 -18.54
CA LEU A 12 -5.26 -1.94 -18.87
C LEU A 12 -6.14 -3.02 -18.22
N LYS A 13 -5.72 -4.27 -18.27
CA LYS A 13 -6.42 -5.41 -17.66
C LYS A 13 -6.53 -5.25 -16.14
N ASN A 14 -5.46 -4.88 -15.46
CA ASN A 14 -5.48 -4.64 -14.02
C ASN A 14 -6.37 -3.45 -13.65
N LYS A 15 -6.37 -2.38 -14.42
CA LYS A 15 -7.27 -1.24 -14.24
C LYS A 15 -8.75 -1.65 -14.39
N ILE A 16 -9.08 -2.51 -15.34
CA ILE A 16 -10.43 -3.06 -15.54
C ILE A 16 -10.84 -3.94 -14.36
N ILE A 17 -9.96 -4.84 -13.89
CA ILE A 17 -10.22 -5.73 -12.75
C ILE A 17 -10.51 -4.93 -11.49
N MET A 18 -9.68 -3.95 -11.14
CA MET A 18 -9.90 -3.10 -9.96
C MET A 18 -11.15 -2.23 -10.08
N LYS A 19 -11.46 -1.73 -11.28
CA LYS A 19 -12.72 -1.03 -11.53
C LYS A 19 -13.92 -1.94 -11.26
N ASN A 20 -13.87 -3.17 -11.73
CA ASN A 20 -14.94 -4.16 -11.50
C ASN A 20 -15.06 -4.51 -10.00
N ALA A 21 -13.94 -4.69 -9.28
CA ALA A 21 -13.94 -4.91 -7.84
C ALA A 21 -14.63 -3.75 -7.09
N LYS A 22 -14.32 -2.49 -7.43
CA LYS A 22 -14.99 -1.32 -6.85
C LYS A 22 -16.50 -1.32 -7.08
N TYR A 23 -16.94 -1.72 -8.26
CA TYR A 23 -18.38 -1.84 -8.56
C TYR A 23 -19.04 -2.97 -7.77
N SER A 24 -18.38 -4.13 -7.68
CA SER A 24 -18.92 -5.31 -6.99
C SER A 24 -19.18 -5.07 -5.49
N ILE A 25 -18.40 -4.21 -4.86
CA ILE A 25 -18.57 -3.82 -3.45
C ILE A 25 -19.30 -2.48 -3.27
N ASN A 26 -19.84 -1.90 -4.35
CA ASN A 26 -20.50 -0.60 -4.33
C ASN A 26 -19.65 0.57 -3.82
N ALA A 27 -18.31 0.51 -3.95
CA ALA A 27 -17.42 1.57 -3.49
C ALA A 27 -17.69 2.92 -4.17
N ASN A 28 -18.20 2.90 -5.41
CA ASN A 28 -18.61 4.09 -6.16
C ASN A 28 -19.75 4.89 -5.46
N LEU A 29 -20.62 4.23 -4.71
CA LEU A 29 -21.66 4.89 -3.91
C LEU A 29 -21.06 5.62 -2.71
N VAL A 30 -20.05 5.00 -2.09
CA VAL A 30 -19.30 5.59 -0.96
C VAL A 30 -18.54 6.84 -1.41
N TYR A 31 -17.89 6.80 -2.58
CA TYR A 31 -17.19 7.98 -3.14
C TYR A 31 -18.12 9.14 -3.50
N LYS A 32 -19.33 8.84 -4.01
CA LYS A 32 -20.35 9.88 -4.29
C LYS A 32 -20.77 10.64 -3.04
N ASN A 33 -20.68 10.02 -1.88
CA ASN A 33 -20.94 10.63 -0.59
C ASN A 33 -19.69 11.32 0.03
N GLY A 34 -18.59 11.45 -0.72
CA GLY A 34 -17.38 12.14 -0.31
C GLY A 34 -16.39 11.30 0.51
N TYR A 35 -16.68 10.02 0.74
CA TYR A 35 -15.78 9.13 1.49
C TYR A 35 -14.72 8.54 0.58
N SER A 36 -13.47 8.95 0.75
CA SER A 36 -12.32 8.47 -0.02
C SER A 36 -11.20 7.91 0.85
N GLY A 37 -11.41 7.81 2.16
CA GLY A 37 -10.34 7.53 3.12
C GLY A 37 -9.55 8.77 3.54
N LYS A 38 -9.98 9.98 3.16
CA LYS A 38 -9.32 11.23 3.57
C LYS A 38 -9.30 11.33 5.11
N ASN A 39 -8.13 11.69 5.66
CA ASN A 39 -7.87 11.77 7.10
C ASN A 39 -7.86 10.42 7.82
N VAL A 40 -7.83 9.30 7.10
CA VAL A 40 -7.62 7.97 7.65
C VAL A 40 -6.20 7.52 7.33
N ASN A 41 -5.49 6.99 8.31
CA ASN A 41 -4.18 6.40 8.12
C ASN A 41 -4.25 4.89 8.33
N ILE A 42 -3.49 4.17 7.51
CA ILE A 42 -3.47 2.70 7.47
C ILE A 42 -2.05 2.22 7.73
N ALA A 43 -1.88 1.41 8.76
CA ALA A 43 -0.62 0.69 8.98
C ALA A 43 -0.56 -0.56 8.10
N VAL A 44 0.49 -0.66 7.28
CA VAL A 44 0.73 -1.80 6.39
C VAL A 44 2.00 -2.49 6.85
N LEU A 45 1.89 -3.73 7.31
CA LEU A 45 3.01 -4.59 7.70
C LEU A 45 3.24 -5.61 6.58
N ASP A 46 4.29 -5.41 5.77
CA ASP A 46 4.49 -6.20 4.55
C ASP A 46 5.98 -6.21 4.11
N THR A 47 6.24 -6.51 2.85
CA THR A 47 7.59 -6.56 2.25
C THR A 47 8.22 -5.18 2.00
N GLY A 48 7.49 -4.11 2.25
CA GLY A 48 7.91 -2.74 2.00
C GLY A 48 7.01 -2.01 1.01
N VAL A 49 7.51 -0.91 0.46
CA VAL A 49 6.82 -0.16 -0.59
C VAL A 49 7.82 0.53 -1.50
N PHE A 50 7.62 0.42 -2.81
CA PHE A 50 8.35 1.17 -3.81
C PHE A 50 7.63 2.50 -4.10
N LYS A 51 8.39 3.58 -4.25
CA LYS A 51 7.85 4.89 -4.65
C LYS A 51 7.36 4.84 -6.09
N HIS A 52 6.06 4.74 -6.25
CA HIS A 52 5.40 4.71 -7.55
C HIS A 52 4.49 5.93 -7.70
N LYS A 53 4.39 6.52 -8.89
CA LYS A 53 3.59 7.73 -9.16
C LYS A 53 2.12 7.63 -8.72
N GLN A 54 1.54 6.46 -8.72
CA GLN A 54 0.17 6.22 -8.25
C GLN A 54 0.05 6.25 -6.72
N LEU A 55 1.17 6.22 -6.00
CA LEU A 55 1.27 6.29 -4.54
C LEU A 55 1.84 7.64 -4.07
N ASP A 56 2.07 8.59 -4.99
CA ASP A 56 2.58 9.90 -4.65
C ASP A 56 1.65 10.61 -3.65
N GLY A 57 2.23 11.06 -2.54
CA GLY A 57 1.50 11.72 -1.46
C GLY A 57 0.71 10.78 -0.53
N CYS A 58 0.53 9.51 -0.86
CA CYS A 58 -0.13 8.53 0.02
C CYS A 58 0.81 8.00 1.10
N ILE A 59 2.08 7.71 0.76
CA ILE A 59 3.07 7.17 1.71
C ILE A 59 3.48 8.29 2.68
N LYS A 60 3.07 8.15 3.95
CA LYS A 60 3.35 9.13 5.00
C LYS A 60 4.52 8.75 5.88
N HIS A 61 4.79 7.45 6.02
CA HIS A 61 5.86 6.93 6.85
C HIS A 61 6.34 5.58 6.32
N PHE A 62 7.62 5.32 6.47
CA PHE A 62 8.23 4.03 6.19
C PHE A 62 9.21 3.67 7.28
N MET A 63 9.19 2.42 7.72
CA MET A 63 10.17 1.89 8.66
C MET A 63 10.49 0.43 8.32
N ASP A 64 11.78 0.11 8.29
CA ASP A 64 12.28 -1.23 7.99
C ASP A 64 12.73 -1.94 9.27
N PHE A 65 12.02 -3.00 9.64
CA PHE A 65 12.34 -3.85 10.79
C PHE A 65 13.23 -5.05 10.43
N VAL A 66 13.47 -5.28 9.13
CA VAL A 66 14.28 -6.40 8.61
C VAL A 66 15.73 -5.98 8.42
N GLY A 67 15.97 -4.96 7.59
CA GLY A 67 17.29 -4.51 7.20
C GLY A 67 17.71 -3.15 7.77
N GLY A 68 16.76 -2.43 8.41
CA GLY A 68 17.03 -1.13 9.05
C GLY A 68 17.28 0.02 8.07
N LYS A 69 16.85 -0.09 6.80
CA LYS A 69 16.99 1.00 5.82
C LYS A 69 15.96 2.11 6.08
N GLU A 70 16.40 3.36 5.95
CA GLU A 70 15.53 4.53 6.18
C GLU A 70 14.70 4.93 4.94
N THR A 71 15.13 4.53 3.75
CA THR A 71 14.45 4.89 2.50
C THR A 71 13.45 3.82 2.07
N CYS A 72 12.29 4.26 1.59
CA CYS A 72 11.28 3.34 1.05
C CYS A 72 11.86 2.45 -0.05
N TYR A 73 11.69 1.15 0.11
CA TYR A 73 11.99 0.14 -0.90
C TYR A 73 11.10 -1.08 -0.71
N ASP A 74 11.01 -1.87 -1.76
CA ASP A 74 10.32 -3.15 -1.76
C ASP A 74 11.06 -4.07 -2.74
N ASP A 75 11.73 -5.06 -2.20
CA ASP A 75 12.55 -6.02 -2.94
C ASP A 75 11.81 -7.31 -3.30
N ASN A 76 10.51 -7.37 -2.98
CA ASN A 76 9.59 -8.45 -3.34
C ASN A 76 8.49 -7.98 -4.29
N GLY A 77 7.87 -6.83 -4.00
CA GLY A 77 6.77 -6.24 -4.75
C GLY A 77 5.38 -6.46 -4.17
N HIS A 78 5.21 -7.41 -3.23
CA HIS A 78 3.91 -7.70 -2.63
C HIS A 78 3.37 -6.50 -1.84
N GLY A 79 4.15 -5.90 -0.97
CA GLY A 79 3.76 -4.73 -0.17
C GLY A 79 3.39 -3.52 -1.04
N THR A 80 4.14 -3.29 -2.12
CA THR A 80 3.81 -2.23 -3.09
C THR A 80 2.46 -2.49 -3.76
N HIS A 81 2.17 -3.73 -4.11
CA HIS A 81 0.88 -4.12 -4.69
C HIS A 81 -0.26 -3.92 -3.68
N VAL A 82 -0.08 -4.34 -2.42
CA VAL A 82 -1.05 -4.12 -1.34
C VAL A 82 -1.31 -2.62 -1.13
N CYS A 83 -0.27 -1.79 -1.05
CA CYS A 83 -0.38 -0.34 -0.97
C CYS A 83 -1.16 0.25 -2.16
N GLY A 84 -0.94 -0.30 -3.36
CA GLY A 84 -1.66 0.08 -4.57
C GLY A 84 -3.16 -0.21 -4.48
N ILE A 85 -3.54 -1.39 -4.00
CA ILE A 85 -4.95 -1.76 -3.77
C ILE A 85 -5.60 -0.83 -2.74
N LEU A 86 -4.86 -0.46 -1.70
CA LEU A 86 -5.37 0.41 -0.63
C LEU A 86 -5.56 1.85 -1.15
N SER A 87 -4.50 2.51 -1.64
CA SER A 87 -4.52 3.97 -1.77
C SER A 87 -3.99 4.53 -3.10
N ALA A 88 -3.74 3.70 -4.13
CA ALA A 88 -3.34 4.24 -5.43
C ALA A 88 -4.40 5.19 -6.00
N ALA A 89 -3.95 6.31 -6.58
CA ALA A 89 -4.81 7.40 -7.03
C ALA A 89 -5.95 6.95 -7.94
N ASP A 90 -5.66 6.09 -8.93
CA ASP A 90 -6.67 5.64 -9.91
C ASP A 90 -7.44 4.39 -9.47
N ILE A 91 -6.73 3.45 -8.85
CA ILE A 91 -7.25 2.09 -8.62
C ILE A 91 -7.46 1.75 -7.14
N GLY A 92 -6.88 2.52 -6.21
CA GLY A 92 -6.98 2.27 -4.77
C GLY A 92 -8.41 2.34 -4.26
N MET A 93 -8.73 1.51 -3.27
CA MET A 93 -10.05 1.50 -2.62
C MET A 93 -10.28 2.71 -1.74
N ALA A 94 -9.23 3.26 -1.16
CA ALA A 94 -9.25 4.46 -0.32
C ALA A 94 -8.17 5.46 -0.79
N PRO A 95 -8.34 6.09 -1.97
CA PRO A 95 -7.28 6.90 -2.60
C PRO A 95 -6.91 8.17 -1.80
N GLY A 96 -7.69 8.53 -0.79
CA GLY A 96 -7.39 9.63 0.12
C GLY A 96 -6.72 9.20 1.43
N ALA A 97 -6.52 7.90 1.66
CA ALA A 97 -5.90 7.40 2.88
C ALA A 97 -4.37 7.56 2.87
N GLY A 98 -3.81 7.85 4.04
CA GLY A 98 -2.36 7.84 4.27
C GLY A 98 -1.85 6.44 4.59
N LEU A 99 -0.68 6.08 4.05
CA LEU A 99 -0.05 4.78 4.27
C LEU A 99 1.17 4.93 5.18
N TYR A 100 1.20 4.16 6.25
CA TYR A 100 2.31 3.99 7.18
C TYR A 100 2.83 2.58 6.99
N VAL A 101 3.93 2.42 6.25
CA VAL A 101 4.42 1.12 5.82
C VAL A 101 5.57 0.65 6.70
N PHE A 102 5.42 -0.54 7.22
CA PHE A 102 6.38 -1.22 8.10
C PHE A 102 6.85 -2.49 7.41
N LYS A 103 8.10 -2.47 6.92
CA LYS A 103 8.68 -3.67 6.31
C LYS A 103 9.04 -4.65 7.41
N VAL A 104 8.34 -5.77 7.43
CA VAL A 104 8.52 -6.89 8.37
C VAL A 104 8.80 -8.21 7.66
N LEU A 105 8.70 -8.21 6.33
CA LEU A 105 8.97 -9.34 5.45
C LEU A 105 10.15 -9.02 4.51
N ASP A 106 10.97 -10.02 4.25
CA ASP A 106 12.13 -9.93 3.37
C ASP A 106 11.78 -10.03 1.87
N TYR A 107 12.79 -10.16 1.01
CA TYR A 107 12.64 -10.28 -0.44
C TYR A 107 11.95 -11.59 -0.89
N LEU A 108 11.90 -12.61 -0.04
CA LEU A 108 11.15 -13.86 -0.27
C LEU A 108 9.73 -13.82 0.27
N GLY A 109 9.34 -12.71 0.92
CA GLY A 109 8.05 -12.60 1.61
C GLY A 109 8.03 -13.35 2.94
N MET A 110 9.19 -13.70 3.48
CA MET A 110 9.33 -14.35 4.78
C MET A 110 9.74 -13.32 5.84
N GLY A 111 9.34 -13.54 7.09
CA GLY A 111 9.68 -12.64 8.19
C GLY A 111 9.78 -13.34 9.53
N GLN A 112 10.51 -12.71 10.44
CA GLN A 112 10.58 -13.17 11.82
C GLN A 112 9.37 -12.64 12.60
N THR A 113 8.77 -13.48 13.41
CA THR A 113 7.67 -13.07 14.30
C THR A 113 8.08 -11.92 15.21
N SER A 114 9.36 -11.88 15.63
CA SER A 114 9.92 -10.79 16.42
C SER A 114 9.84 -9.44 15.73
N ASP A 115 10.02 -9.38 14.40
CA ASP A 115 9.99 -8.14 13.62
C ASP A 115 8.56 -7.59 13.54
N SER A 116 7.60 -8.48 13.28
CA SER A 116 6.19 -8.14 13.32
C SER A 116 5.75 -7.64 14.70
N ILE A 117 6.21 -8.28 15.79
CA ILE A 117 5.91 -7.85 17.15
C ILE A 117 6.55 -6.49 17.45
N ARG A 118 7.79 -6.23 17.01
CA ARG A 118 8.45 -4.92 17.16
C ARG A 118 7.68 -3.82 16.44
N ALA A 119 7.23 -4.10 15.19
CA ALA A 119 6.43 -3.15 14.43
C ALA A 119 5.08 -2.85 15.12
N LEU A 120 4.37 -3.88 15.60
CA LEU A 120 3.11 -3.69 16.33
C LEU A 120 3.28 -2.92 17.64
N LYS A 121 4.35 -3.16 18.39
CA LYS A 121 4.68 -2.38 19.60
C LYS A 121 4.92 -0.91 19.23
N TYR A 122 5.72 -0.66 18.20
CA TYR A 122 5.98 0.70 17.73
C TYR A 122 4.67 1.42 17.32
N ILE A 123 3.79 0.75 16.58
CA ILE A 123 2.50 1.30 16.19
C ILE A 123 1.68 1.63 17.42
N LYS A 124 1.54 0.69 18.36
CA LYS A 124 0.78 0.89 19.60
C LYS A 124 1.27 2.09 20.41
N GLU A 125 2.59 2.23 20.56
CA GLU A 125 3.21 3.33 21.31
C GLU A 125 3.07 4.69 20.63
N ASN A 126 2.88 4.70 19.31
CA ASN A 126 2.85 5.91 18.50
C ASN A 126 1.49 6.16 17.81
N CYS A 127 0.47 5.34 18.05
CA CYS A 127 -0.81 5.40 17.32
C CYS A 127 -1.47 6.79 17.36
N VAL A 128 -1.44 7.49 18.51
CA VAL A 128 -1.98 8.85 18.63
C VAL A 128 -1.18 9.83 17.76
N ARG A 129 0.16 9.78 17.80
CA ARG A 129 1.04 10.65 17.00
C ARG A 129 0.93 10.37 15.51
N LEU A 130 0.78 9.12 15.12
CA LEU A 130 0.65 8.69 13.73
C LEU A 130 -0.80 8.80 13.22
N ASN A 131 -1.75 9.01 14.13
CA ASN A 131 -3.18 9.06 13.83
C ASN A 131 -3.64 7.79 13.08
N ILE A 132 -3.23 6.61 13.60
CA ILE A 132 -3.57 5.26 13.10
C ILE A 132 -4.59 4.62 14.03
#